data_c22749a6deb9a771604619d228a17caf
#
_entry.id   c22749a6deb9a771604619d228a17caf
#
_cell.length_a   1.000
_cell.length_b   1.000
_cell.length_c   1.000
_cell.angle_alpha   90.00
_cell.angle_beta   90.00
_cell.angle_gamma   90.00
#
_symmetry.space_group_name_H-M   'P 1'
#
loop_
_entity.id
_entity.type
_entity.pdbx_description
1 polymer ?
#
loop_
_entity_poly.entity_id
_entity_poly.type
_entity_poly.pdbx_seq_one_letter_code
_entity_poly.pdbx_strand_id
1 'polypeptide(L)'
;NKIIAYLVSLKSLDKEINDVYKETGRYELYIGYPFIEGKLKDDTFIKSPLFLFPIRFNKKGDAFDIENISESNIFLNKVLLLAISKFNGVNLDNIETEYDKLDENFIEDILKKLEDEKVYIDYKDSEIEKFIEYTNTTLPKYDLGYLKVVSNMIIGQFSIANSIYNDYDELLKSDIDIDILERLLNTNYEGDRLSEEDSKLVFKERDINLISKLDYSQESAVNMVNKSNNLVIYGPPGTGKSETIVNIIGDALSKDKRVLMVSQKKAALDVIYNRLGLLNKKAILIHDINSDKKKFYSIVANSLENIEISNEDFENNILNNSNYIDNKILDLEKIGDVLYSKREFGLSLQEMYEETKDITTKEDPRYEEYFRFRKINDFNNETYVNLKENISQI
;
A
#
# COMPACT_ATOMS: atom_id res chain seq x y z
N ASN A 1 16.28 34.75 27.66
CA ASN A 1 15.38 34.74 26.49
C ASN A 1 15.87 33.82 25.35
N LYS A 2 17.19 33.70 25.05
CA LYS A 2 17.71 32.81 23.99
C LYS A 2 17.51 31.32 24.31
N ILE A 3 17.79 30.91 25.55
CA ILE A 3 17.63 29.49 25.97
C ILE A 3 16.18 29.05 25.83
N ILE A 4 15.23 29.90 26.19
CA ILE A 4 13.80 29.59 26.02
C ILE A 4 13.43 29.42 24.54
N ALA A 5 13.96 30.27 23.66
CA ALA A 5 13.73 30.13 22.22
C ALA A 5 14.28 28.80 21.67
N TYR A 6 15.49 28.39 22.08
CA TYR A 6 16.06 27.11 21.69
C TYR A 6 15.24 25.92 22.21
N LEU A 7 14.76 25.96 23.45
CA LEU A 7 13.91 24.92 24.01
C LEU A 7 12.56 24.81 23.27
N VAL A 8 11.99 25.95 22.88
CA VAL A 8 10.75 25.94 22.07
C VAL A 8 11.00 25.32 20.70
N SER A 9 12.11 25.67 20.04
CA SER A 9 12.48 25.09 18.74
C SER A 9 12.71 23.56 18.85
N LEU A 10 13.41 23.10 19.90
CA LEU A 10 13.63 21.67 20.13
C LEU A 10 12.32 20.92 20.40
N LYS A 11 11.39 21.52 21.18
CA LYS A 11 10.06 20.92 21.43
C LYS A 11 9.24 20.84 20.13
N SER A 12 9.33 21.85 19.27
CA SER A 12 8.66 21.82 17.95
C SER A 12 9.23 20.72 17.06
N LEU A 13 10.57 20.63 16.98
CA LEU A 13 11.27 19.61 16.22
C LEU A 13 10.95 18.20 16.74
N ASP A 14 10.99 17.98 18.03
CA ASP A 14 10.64 16.69 18.65
C ASP A 14 9.20 16.27 18.29
N LYS A 15 8.26 17.20 18.33
CA LYS A 15 6.87 16.94 17.94
C LYS A 15 6.78 16.55 16.47
N GLU A 16 7.41 17.32 15.60
CA GLU A 16 7.40 17.09 14.15
C GLU A 16 7.99 15.72 13.79
N ILE A 17 9.15 15.37 14.36
CA ILE A 17 9.79 14.06 14.17
C ILE A 17 8.89 12.93 14.67
N ASN A 18 8.26 13.08 15.84
CA ASN A 18 7.36 12.08 16.39
C ASN A 18 6.08 11.91 15.56
N ASP A 19 5.57 12.98 14.96
CA ASP A 19 4.41 12.91 14.08
C ASP A 19 4.78 12.18 12.76
N VAL A 20 5.93 12.48 12.16
CA VAL A 20 6.48 11.73 11.01
C VAL A 20 6.72 10.26 11.37
N TYR A 21 7.30 9.98 12.53
CA TYR A 21 7.52 8.61 12.99
C TYR A 21 6.22 7.81 13.14
N LYS A 22 5.16 8.42 13.67
CA LYS A 22 3.84 7.78 13.78
C LYS A 22 3.24 7.46 12.41
N GLU A 23 3.42 8.34 11.43
CA GLU A 23 2.87 8.17 10.09
C GLU A 23 3.67 7.17 9.26
N THR A 24 4.99 7.30 9.25
CA THR A 24 5.87 6.57 8.32
C THR A 24 6.62 5.41 8.97
N GLY A 25 6.78 5.44 10.31
CA GLY A 25 7.63 4.51 11.04
C GLY A 25 9.12 4.87 11.01
N ARG A 26 9.51 5.97 10.37
CA ARG A 26 10.89 6.42 10.26
C ARG A 26 11.17 7.55 11.24
N TYR A 27 12.26 7.42 12.01
CA TYR A 27 12.70 8.45 12.94
C TYR A 27 13.84 9.25 12.28
N GLU A 28 13.50 10.36 11.64
CA GLU A 28 14.39 11.12 10.75
C GLU A 28 15.07 12.30 11.46
N LEU A 29 15.66 12.08 12.64
CA LEU A 29 16.40 13.10 13.38
C LEU A 29 17.91 12.83 13.27
N TYR A 30 18.66 13.81 12.79
CA TYR A 30 20.09 13.68 12.55
C TYR A 30 20.86 14.93 13.01
N ILE A 31 22.15 14.71 13.29
CA ILE A 31 23.15 15.79 13.26
C ILE A 31 23.76 15.80 11.87
N GLY A 32 23.64 16.89 11.16
CA GLY A 32 24.35 17.14 9.91
C GLY A 32 25.70 17.83 10.16
N TYR A 33 26.81 17.19 9.70
CA TYR A 33 28.17 17.71 9.85
C TYR A 33 29.16 16.99 8.93
N PRO A 34 30.23 17.65 8.38
CA PRO A 34 30.29 19.07 8.13
C PRO A 34 29.37 19.46 6.96
N PHE A 35 29.31 20.73 6.58
CA PHE A 35 28.54 21.19 5.43
C PHE A 35 29.43 21.38 4.21
N ILE A 36 28.89 21.09 3.03
CA ILE A 36 29.42 21.53 1.75
C ILE A 36 28.66 22.79 1.34
N GLU A 37 29.38 23.85 1.07
CA GLU A 37 28.83 25.12 0.63
C GLU A 37 29.51 25.55 -0.67
N GLY A 38 28.74 26.04 -1.63
CA GLY A 38 29.31 26.56 -2.89
C GLY A 38 28.28 26.59 -4.01
N LYS A 39 28.78 26.56 -5.23
CA LYS A 39 27.98 26.69 -6.44
C LYS A 39 28.26 25.52 -7.38
N LEU A 40 27.21 24.86 -7.85
CA LEU A 40 27.31 23.82 -8.87
C LEU A 40 27.54 24.45 -10.27
N LYS A 41 27.87 23.63 -11.27
CA LYS A 41 28.14 24.12 -12.62
C LYS A 41 26.93 24.72 -13.35
N ASP A 42 25.72 24.39 -12.89
CA ASP A 42 24.45 24.93 -13.37
C ASP A 42 24.00 26.22 -12.70
N ASP A 43 24.88 26.86 -11.91
CA ASP A 43 24.63 28.06 -11.14
C ASP A 43 23.81 27.84 -9.85
N THR A 44 23.43 26.61 -9.51
CA THR A 44 22.71 26.32 -8.27
C THR A 44 23.59 26.48 -7.05
N PHE A 45 23.21 27.34 -6.10
CA PHE A 45 23.86 27.44 -4.80
C PHE A 45 23.45 26.26 -3.92
N ILE A 46 24.43 25.60 -3.27
CA ILE A 46 24.20 24.55 -2.31
C ILE A 46 24.84 24.89 -0.97
N LYS A 47 24.13 24.50 0.11
CA LYS A 47 24.65 24.43 1.48
C LYS A 47 23.98 23.24 2.17
N SER A 48 24.68 22.13 2.23
CA SER A 48 24.11 20.85 2.65
C SER A 48 25.10 20.07 3.50
N PRO A 49 24.66 19.31 4.53
CA PRO A 49 25.55 18.49 5.30
C PRO A 49 26.15 17.37 4.44
N LEU A 50 27.42 17.04 4.69
CA LEU A 50 28.10 15.94 4.04
C LEU A 50 27.73 14.60 4.68
N PHE A 51 27.72 14.54 6.01
CA PHE A 51 27.33 13.36 6.77
C PHE A 51 26.10 13.64 7.64
N LEU A 52 25.32 12.58 7.87
CA LEU A 52 24.14 12.56 8.70
C LEU A 52 24.30 11.51 9.80
N PHE A 53 24.39 11.97 11.03
CA PHE A 53 24.56 11.12 12.22
C PHE A 53 23.20 10.93 12.88
N PRO A 54 22.66 9.70 12.94
CA PRO A 54 21.36 9.44 13.52
C PRO A 54 21.39 9.64 15.04
N ILE A 55 20.44 10.42 15.54
CA ILE A 55 20.31 10.71 16.97
C ILE A 55 18.86 10.53 17.41
N ARG A 56 18.68 10.39 18.73
CA ARG A 56 17.36 10.36 19.35
C ARG A 56 17.30 11.38 20.49
N PHE A 57 16.17 12.07 20.61
CA PHE A 57 15.87 12.87 21.79
C PHE A 57 15.35 11.97 22.90
N ASN A 58 15.99 12.06 24.07
CA ASN A 58 15.49 11.48 25.30
C ASN A 58 15.05 12.63 26.24
N LYS A 59 13.76 12.70 26.51
CA LYS A 59 13.19 13.77 27.29
C LYS A 59 13.29 13.47 28.78
N LYS A 60 14.03 14.31 29.52
CA LYS A 60 14.12 14.25 30.99
C LYS A 60 13.52 15.54 31.60
N GLY A 61 12.25 15.50 31.94
CA GLY A 61 11.52 16.69 32.42
C GLY A 61 11.42 17.77 31.32
N ASP A 62 11.99 18.95 31.54
CA ASP A 62 12.06 20.03 30.56
C ASP A 62 13.35 20.05 29.73
N ALA A 63 14.28 19.13 29.99
CA ALA A 63 15.54 19.01 29.26
C ALA A 63 15.46 17.89 28.19
N PHE A 64 16.26 18.06 27.15
CA PHE A 64 16.47 17.04 26.12
C PHE A 64 17.92 16.54 26.22
N ASP A 65 18.07 15.23 26.41
CA ASP A 65 19.34 14.55 26.19
C ASP A 65 19.39 14.06 24.74
N ILE A 66 20.56 14.13 24.14
CA ILE A 66 20.81 13.61 22.79
C ILE A 66 21.52 12.28 22.94
N GLU A 67 20.90 11.22 22.44
CA GLU A 67 21.48 9.89 22.43
C GLU A 67 21.84 9.50 21.00
N ASN A 68 23.02 8.92 20.81
CA ASN A 68 23.40 8.29 19.57
C ASN A 68 22.63 6.97 19.44
N ILE A 69 22.08 6.70 18.26
CA ILE A 69 21.47 5.40 17.95
C ILE A 69 22.62 4.45 17.57
N SER A 70 23.19 3.77 18.57
CA SER A 70 24.41 2.95 18.44
C SER A 70 24.31 1.78 17.43
N GLU A 71 23.12 1.47 16.96
CA GLU A 71 22.83 0.37 16.01
C GLU A 71 22.49 0.88 14.59
N SER A 72 22.50 2.20 14.39
CA SER A 72 22.21 2.81 13.09
C SER A 72 23.49 3.23 12.39
N ASN A 73 23.52 3.06 11.07
CA ASN A 73 24.61 3.50 10.23
C ASN A 73 24.69 5.03 10.19
N ILE A 74 25.87 5.56 10.01
CA ILE A 74 26.13 6.95 9.65
C ILE A 74 25.97 7.06 8.14
N PHE A 75 25.28 8.08 7.67
CA PHE A 75 24.96 8.22 6.26
C PHE A 75 25.76 9.36 5.62
N LEU A 76 26.39 9.07 4.51
CA LEU A 76 26.83 10.10 3.58
C LEU A 76 25.60 10.64 2.84
N ASN A 77 25.48 11.94 2.71
CA ASN A 77 24.28 12.56 2.15
C ASN A 77 24.12 12.27 0.65
N LYS A 78 23.33 11.25 0.33
CA LYS A 78 23.05 10.84 -1.06
C LYS A 78 22.44 11.95 -1.91
N VAL A 79 21.61 12.84 -1.32
CA VAL A 79 21.01 13.97 -2.05
C VAL A 79 22.09 14.91 -2.56
N LEU A 80 23.05 15.22 -1.69
CA LEU A 80 24.18 16.06 -2.03
C LEU A 80 25.01 15.43 -3.15
N LEU A 81 25.34 14.13 -3.03
CA LEU A 81 26.08 13.41 -4.06
C LEU A 81 25.34 13.39 -5.40
N LEU A 82 24.04 13.12 -5.38
CA LEU A 82 23.22 13.13 -6.59
C LEU A 82 23.17 14.53 -7.24
N ALA A 83 23.05 15.59 -6.44
CA ALA A 83 23.07 16.96 -6.96
C ALA A 83 24.43 17.25 -7.62
N ILE A 84 25.53 16.90 -6.96
CA ILE A 84 26.90 17.08 -7.51
C ILE A 84 27.05 16.24 -8.79
N SER A 85 26.66 14.96 -8.75
CA SER A 85 26.73 14.06 -9.91
C SER A 85 25.98 14.63 -11.11
N LYS A 86 24.71 14.98 -10.92
CA LYS A 86 23.83 15.46 -11.99
C LYS A 86 24.30 16.79 -12.60
N PHE A 87 24.59 17.77 -11.75
CA PHE A 87 24.84 19.13 -12.20
C PHE A 87 26.32 19.39 -12.55
N ASN A 88 27.24 18.61 -11.99
CA ASN A 88 28.64 18.68 -12.39
C ASN A 88 29.02 17.68 -13.50
N GLY A 89 28.10 16.74 -13.83
CA GLY A 89 28.32 15.76 -14.90
C GLY A 89 29.39 14.71 -14.55
N VAL A 90 29.40 14.24 -13.30
CA VAL A 90 30.33 13.23 -12.78
C VAL A 90 29.54 12.00 -12.31
N ASN A 91 30.17 10.83 -12.33
CA ASN A 91 29.53 9.63 -11.77
C ASN A 91 30.07 9.38 -10.35
N LEU A 92 29.17 9.32 -9.36
CA LEU A 92 29.46 9.09 -7.96
C LEU A 92 28.80 7.82 -7.41
N ASP A 93 28.31 6.93 -8.27
CA ASP A 93 27.58 5.71 -7.89
C ASP A 93 28.45 4.72 -7.08
N ASN A 94 29.77 4.76 -7.27
CA ASN A 94 30.71 3.87 -6.58
C ASN A 94 31.08 4.32 -5.16
N ILE A 95 30.59 5.47 -4.71
CA ILE A 95 30.90 5.98 -3.38
C ILE A 95 30.00 5.32 -2.35
N GLU A 96 30.63 4.65 -1.37
CA GLU A 96 29.92 4.08 -0.23
C GLU A 96 29.20 5.17 0.56
N THR A 97 27.94 4.95 0.87
CA THR A 97 27.09 5.96 1.50
C THR A 97 26.61 5.60 2.90
N GLU A 98 26.96 4.41 3.40
CA GLU A 98 26.59 3.94 4.74
C GLU A 98 27.81 3.44 5.47
N TYR A 99 28.04 3.91 6.69
CA TYR A 99 29.18 3.61 7.51
C TYR A 99 28.75 3.17 8.90
N ASP A 100 29.25 2.05 9.38
CA ASP A 100 29.02 1.62 10.77
C ASP A 100 29.82 2.49 11.75
N LYS A 101 31.04 2.90 11.36
CA LYS A 101 31.96 3.76 12.13
C LYS A 101 32.73 4.65 11.17
N LEU A 102 33.12 5.82 11.65
CA LEU A 102 34.02 6.74 10.95
C LEU A 102 35.33 6.89 11.74
N ASP A 103 36.42 7.00 11.03
CA ASP A 103 37.75 7.29 11.57
C ASP A 103 37.91 8.79 11.83
N GLU A 104 39.00 9.19 12.52
CA GLU A 104 39.25 10.61 12.81
C GLU A 104 39.43 11.45 11.53
N ASN A 105 39.96 10.84 10.46
CA ASN A 105 40.18 11.53 9.17
C ASN A 105 39.06 11.33 8.15
N PHE A 106 37.88 10.95 8.58
CA PHE A 106 36.74 10.60 7.69
C PHE A 106 36.40 11.67 6.65
N ILE A 107 36.61 12.95 6.98
CA ILE A 107 36.36 14.05 6.05
C ILE A 107 37.38 13.99 4.91
N GLU A 108 38.69 13.89 5.25
CA GLU A 108 39.75 13.82 4.25
C GLU A 108 39.61 12.61 3.35
N ASP A 109 39.26 11.45 3.92
CA ASP A 109 39.09 10.21 3.18
C ASP A 109 37.95 10.29 2.15
N ILE A 110 36.82 10.90 2.52
CA ILE A 110 35.72 11.08 1.56
C ILE A 110 36.05 12.14 0.50
N LEU A 111 36.71 13.24 0.90
CA LEU A 111 37.12 14.27 -0.06
C LEU A 111 38.09 13.71 -1.09
N LYS A 112 39.03 12.83 -0.68
CA LYS A 112 39.94 12.14 -1.60
C LYS A 112 39.18 11.24 -2.57
N LYS A 113 38.20 10.46 -2.10
CA LYS A 113 37.34 9.64 -2.98
C LYS A 113 36.58 10.51 -3.98
N LEU A 114 36.10 11.67 -3.57
CA LEU A 114 35.42 12.63 -4.45
C LEU A 114 36.38 13.25 -5.47
N GLU A 115 37.62 13.54 -5.07
CA GLU A 115 38.69 14.04 -5.96
C GLU A 115 39.05 13.02 -7.03
N ASP A 116 39.14 11.73 -6.69
CA ASP A 116 39.36 10.64 -7.64
C ASP A 116 38.29 10.62 -8.74
N GLU A 117 37.06 11.01 -8.41
CA GLU A 117 35.93 11.15 -9.34
C GLU A 117 35.79 12.60 -9.92
N LYS A 118 36.86 13.40 -9.84
CA LYS A 118 36.96 14.76 -10.41
C LYS A 118 36.06 15.79 -9.75
N VAL A 119 35.68 15.60 -8.50
CA VAL A 119 34.97 16.58 -7.67
C VAL A 119 35.94 17.18 -6.67
N TYR A 120 36.36 18.42 -6.91
CA TYR A 120 37.29 19.15 -6.07
C TYR A 120 36.51 20.00 -5.06
N ILE A 121 36.78 19.76 -3.76
CA ILE A 121 36.16 20.49 -2.65
C ILE A 121 37.26 21.06 -1.78
N ASP A 122 37.23 22.37 -1.61
CA ASP A 122 38.21 23.08 -0.80
C ASP A 122 37.98 22.75 0.68
N TYR A 123 39.03 22.27 1.36
CA TYR A 123 38.94 21.89 2.76
C TYR A 123 40.04 22.56 3.56
N LYS A 124 39.62 23.21 4.63
CA LYS A 124 40.50 23.74 5.66
C LYS A 124 39.90 23.35 7.01
N ASP A 125 40.67 22.64 7.79
CA ASP A 125 40.25 22.30 9.15
C ASP A 125 40.03 23.59 9.97
N SER A 126 38.88 23.67 10.60
CA SER A 126 38.45 24.80 11.42
C SER A 126 37.53 24.33 12.56
N GLU A 127 37.52 25.16 13.63
CA GLU A 127 36.54 24.98 14.70
C GLU A 127 35.11 25.10 14.18
N ILE A 128 34.14 24.49 14.93
CA ILE A 128 32.72 24.55 14.58
C ILE A 128 32.26 26.02 14.53
N GLU A 129 31.81 26.43 13.36
CA GLU A 129 31.33 27.79 13.10
C GLU A 129 29.81 27.90 13.29
N LYS A 130 29.38 29.12 13.60
CA LYS A 130 27.95 29.39 13.67
C LYS A 130 27.31 29.25 12.29
N PHE A 131 26.24 28.47 12.20
CA PHE A 131 25.46 28.35 10.96
C PHE A 131 24.81 29.69 10.58
N ILE A 132 24.97 30.06 9.31
CA ILE A 132 24.37 31.26 8.72
C ILE A 132 23.35 30.81 7.67
N GLU A 133 22.09 31.20 7.86
CA GLU A 133 21.07 31.05 6.84
C GLU A 133 21.19 32.18 5.81
N TYR A 134 21.14 31.82 4.54
CA TYR A 134 21.16 32.78 3.45
C TYR A 134 19.77 32.94 2.86
N THR A 135 19.45 34.16 2.45
CA THR A 135 18.29 34.47 1.62
C THR A 135 18.76 34.69 0.18
N ASN A 136 17.87 34.71 -0.78
CA ASN A 136 18.23 34.97 -2.19
C ASN A 136 19.03 36.27 -2.40
N THR A 137 18.89 37.22 -1.49
CA THR A 137 19.60 38.49 -1.53
C THR A 137 20.94 38.52 -0.80
N THR A 138 21.18 37.52 0.08
CA THR A 138 22.39 37.43 0.91
C THR A 138 23.31 36.28 0.54
N LEU A 139 23.03 35.61 -0.59
CA LEU A 139 23.85 34.48 -1.07
C LEU A 139 25.30 34.98 -1.33
N PRO A 140 26.30 34.23 -0.83
CA PRO A 140 27.70 34.51 -1.15
C PRO A 140 27.96 34.26 -2.64
N LYS A 141 28.90 35.00 -3.21
CA LYS A 141 29.29 34.81 -4.60
C LYS A 141 30.43 33.81 -4.69
N TYR A 142 30.18 32.74 -5.42
CA TYR A 142 31.16 31.70 -5.74
C TYR A 142 31.28 31.57 -7.26
N ASP A 143 32.43 31.12 -7.71
CA ASP A 143 32.63 30.68 -9.09
C ASP A 143 31.85 29.40 -9.37
N LEU A 144 31.47 29.18 -10.63
CA LEU A 144 30.76 27.95 -11.06
C LEU A 144 31.61 26.72 -10.80
N GLY A 145 31.03 25.74 -10.12
CA GLY A 145 31.69 24.50 -9.76
C GLY A 145 32.58 24.58 -8.51
N TYR A 146 32.67 25.76 -7.86
CA TYR A 146 33.45 25.90 -6.62
C TYR A 146 32.66 25.41 -5.42
N LEU A 147 33.25 24.46 -4.69
CA LEU A 147 32.71 23.85 -3.48
C LEU A 147 33.76 23.93 -2.36
N LYS A 148 33.31 24.15 -1.14
CA LYS A 148 34.17 24.13 0.06
C LYS A 148 33.49 23.44 1.23
N VAL A 149 34.29 22.88 2.12
CA VAL A 149 33.82 22.39 3.42
C VAL A 149 33.68 23.57 4.38
N VAL A 150 32.57 23.58 5.13
CA VAL A 150 32.32 24.54 6.23
C VAL A 150 32.01 23.74 7.48
N SER A 151 32.71 24.01 8.57
CA SER A 151 32.54 23.32 9.87
C SER A 151 31.26 23.77 10.59
N ASN A 152 30.14 23.68 9.89
CA ASN A 152 28.81 23.89 10.49
C ASN A 152 28.24 22.58 10.98
N MET A 153 27.50 22.65 12.12
CA MET A 153 26.78 21.53 12.70
C MET A 153 25.33 21.94 12.95
N ILE A 154 24.38 21.13 12.50
CA ILE A 154 22.93 21.36 12.70
C ILE A 154 22.26 20.08 13.14
N ILE A 155 21.33 20.21 14.11
CA ILE A 155 20.35 19.18 14.45
C ILE A 155 19.07 19.49 13.70
N GLY A 156 18.56 18.52 12.96
CA GLY A 156 17.33 18.71 12.18
C GLY A 156 16.76 17.41 11.64
N GLN A 157 15.62 17.57 10.99
CA GLN A 157 15.04 16.52 10.18
C GLN A 157 15.72 16.48 8.82
N PHE A 158 16.27 15.33 8.47
CA PHE A 158 16.82 15.08 7.14
C PHE A 158 16.20 13.80 6.58
N SER A 159 15.55 13.90 5.43
CA SER A 159 15.03 12.72 4.75
C SER A 159 16.14 12.02 3.97
N ILE A 160 16.44 10.79 4.34
CA ILE A 160 17.42 9.92 3.63
C ILE A 160 16.77 9.23 2.43
N ALA A 161 15.43 9.33 2.28
CA ALA A 161 14.63 8.57 1.33
C ALA A 161 14.83 9.01 -0.14
N ASN A 162 16.06 8.92 -0.64
CA ASN A 162 16.36 9.07 -2.07
C ASN A 162 16.42 7.75 -2.82
N SER A 163 15.94 6.68 -2.21
CA SER A 163 15.78 5.38 -2.88
C SER A 163 14.95 5.51 -4.17
N ILE A 164 13.94 6.37 -4.18
CA ILE A 164 13.07 6.54 -5.35
C ILE A 164 13.85 6.95 -6.61
N TYR A 165 14.81 7.86 -6.49
CA TYR A 165 15.62 8.24 -7.66
C TYR A 165 16.51 7.09 -8.14
N ASN A 166 17.17 6.40 -7.22
CA ASN A 166 18.00 5.24 -7.55
C ASN A 166 17.15 4.10 -8.12
N ASP A 167 15.96 3.85 -7.53
CA ASP A 167 15.03 2.83 -8.00
C ASP A 167 14.57 3.13 -9.44
N TYR A 168 14.29 4.40 -9.77
CA TYR A 168 13.95 4.80 -11.15
C TYR A 168 15.15 4.71 -12.09
N ASP A 169 16.34 5.04 -11.64
CA ASP A 169 17.55 4.95 -12.44
C ASP A 169 17.91 3.49 -12.73
N GLU A 170 17.75 2.59 -11.75
CA GLU A 170 17.89 1.15 -11.94
C GLU A 170 16.82 0.58 -12.88
N LEU A 171 15.57 1.01 -12.74
CA LEU A 171 14.49 0.63 -13.66
C LEU A 171 14.77 1.07 -15.09
N LEU A 172 15.29 2.28 -15.29
CA LEU A 172 15.67 2.79 -16.62
C LEU A 172 16.85 2.03 -17.23
N LYS A 173 17.74 1.47 -16.42
CA LYS A 173 18.89 0.66 -16.85
C LYS A 173 18.53 -0.82 -17.02
N SER A 174 17.40 -1.26 -16.48
CA SER A 174 16.96 -2.65 -16.55
C SER A 174 16.12 -2.90 -17.82
N ASP A 175 16.38 -4.02 -18.48
CA ASP A 175 15.53 -4.53 -19.59
C ASP A 175 14.31 -5.31 -19.06
N ILE A 176 13.76 -4.92 -17.90
CA ILE A 176 12.59 -5.58 -17.32
C ILE A 176 11.35 -5.07 -18.05
N ASP A 177 10.75 -5.94 -18.85
CA ASP A 177 9.43 -5.74 -19.43
C ASP A 177 8.38 -5.90 -18.31
N ILE A 178 7.80 -4.79 -17.87
CA ILE A 178 6.78 -4.77 -16.81
C ILE A 178 5.43 -4.45 -17.47
N ASP A 179 4.73 -5.48 -17.90
CA ASP A 179 3.38 -5.40 -18.52
C ASP A 179 2.44 -4.44 -17.77
N ILE A 180 2.49 -4.42 -16.43
CA ILE A 180 1.67 -3.51 -15.61
C ILE A 180 2.04 -2.03 -15.80
N LEU A 181 3.32 -1.71 -15.99
CA LEU A 181 3.76 -0.33 -16.27
C LEU A 181 3.38 0.11 -17.67
N GLU A 182 3.52 -0.75 -18.65
CA GLU A 182 3.07 -0.46 -20.04
C GLU A 182 1.58 -0.17 -20.07
N ARG A 183 0.77 -0.95 -19.38
CA ARG A 183 -0.68 -0.75 -19.28
C ARG A 183 -1.04 0.53 -18.54
N LEU A 184 -0.31 0.90 -17.47
CA LEU A 184 -0.54 2.14 -16.72
C LEU A 184 -0.11 3.40 -17.50
N LEU A 185 0.95 3.30 -18.28
CA LEU A 185 1.50 4.43 -19.06
C LEU A 185 0.82 4.60 -20.42
N ASN A 186 0.20 3.55 -20.96
CA ASN A 186 -0.48 3.60 -22.24
C ASN A 186 -1.88 4.21 -22.07
N THR A 187 -2.00 5.49 -22.40
CA THR A 187 -3.26 6.25 -22.32
C THR A 187 -4.35 5.72 -23.27
N ASN A 188 -3.99 4.93 -24.27
CA ASN A 188 -4.91 4.30 -25.23
C ASN A 188 -5.29 2.86 -24.84
N TYR A 189 -4.80 2.37 -23.69
CA TYR A 189 -5.21 1.06 -23.20
C TYR A 189 -6.66 1.14 -22.69
N GLU A 190 -7.58 0.69 -23.52
CA GLU A 190 -8.92 0.33 -23.07
C GLU A 190 -8.76 -0.97 -22.26
N GLY A 191 -8.66 -0.86 -20.95
CA GLY A 191 -8.56 -2.01 -20.06
C GLY A 191 -9.66 -3.02 -20.37
N ASP A 192 -9.38 -4.30 -20.19
CA ASP A 192 -10.37 -5.36 -20.24
C ASP A 192 -11.47 -4.99 -19.23
N ARG A 193 -12.48 -4.27 -19.68
CA ARG A 193 -13.69 -4.05 -18.90
C ARG A 193 -14.29 -5.43 -18.70
N LEU A 194 -14.37 -5.85 -17.46
CA LEU A 194 -15.12 -7.05 -17.10
C LEU A 194 -16.48 -6.92 -17.80
N SER A 195 -16.80 -7.86 -18.68
CA SER A 195 -18.07 -7.85 -19.39
C SER A 195 -19.21 -7.95 -18.39
N GLU A 196 -20.41 -7.50 -18.76
CA GLU A 196 -21.58 -7.70 -17.89
C GLU A 196 -21.81 -9.21 -17.60
N GLU A 197 -21.31 -10.09 -18.46
CA GLU A 197 -21.33 -11.53 -18.28
C GLU A 197 -20.32 -11.97 -17.20
N ASP A 198 -19.14 -11.34 -17.10
CA ASP A 198 -18.17 -11.60 -16.06
C ASP A 198 -18.67 -11.14 -14.67
N SER A 199 -19.53 -10.13 -14.62
CA SER A 199 -20.18 -9.68 -13.38
C SER A 199 -21.26 -10.66 -12.87
N LYS A 200 -21.77 -11.55 -13.74
CA LYS A 200 -22.74 -12.62 -13.42
C LYS A 200 -22.08 -13.97 -13.09
N LEU A 201 -20.75 -14.01 -12.98
CA LEU A 201 -20.06 -15.25 -12.67
C LEU A 201 -20.49 -15.78 -11.32
N VAL A 202 -21.09 -16.96 -11.32
CA VAL A 202 -21.35 -17.72 -10.12
C VAL A 202 -20.03 -18.12 -9.52
N PHE A 203 -19.72 -17.56 -8.36
CA PHE A 203 -18.52 -17.92 -7.60
C PHE A 203 -18.83 -19.16 -6.80
N LYS A 204 -17.90 -20.11 -6.77
CA LYS A 204 -18.04 -21.33 -5.98
C LYS A 204 -17.35 -21.13 -4.65
N GLU A 205 -18.02 -21.49 -3.57
CA GLU A 205 -17.50 -21.40 -2.20
C GLU A 205 -16.21 -22.18 -2.02
N ARG A 206 -16.04 -23.27 -2.75
CA ARG A 206 -14.81 -24.08 -2.73
C ARG A 206 -13.58 -23.38 -3.33
N ASP A 207 -13.77 -22.33 -4.13
CA ASP A 207 -12.69 -21.64 -4.84
C ASP A 207 -12.15 -20.45 -4.04
N ILE A 208 -12.74 -20.13 -2.89
CA ILE A 208 -12.41 -19.02 -2.02
C ILE A 208 -12.24 -19.45 -0.56
N ASN A 209 -11.20 -18.94 0.09
CA ASN A 209 -10.93 -19.20 1.51
C ASN A 209 -10.94 -17.89 2.29
N LEU A 210 -12.00 -17.64 3.05
CA LEU A 210 -12.21 -16.41 3.81
C LEU A 210 -11.74 -16.56 5.26
N ILE A 211 -11.07 -15.53 5.77
CA ILE A 211 -10.70 -15.41 7.20
C ILE A 211 -11.89 -14.94 8.02
N SER A 212 -12.68 -14.02 7.43
CA SER A 212 -13.83 -13.39 8.08
C SER A 212 -14.98 -13.25 7.11
N LYS A 213 -16.19 -13.04 7.66
CA LYS A 213 -17.40 -12.85 6.85
C LYS A 213 -17.31 -11.56 6.04
N LEU A 214 -17.71 -11.64 4.78
CA LEU A 214 -17.77 -10.52 3.85
C LEU A 214 -19.22 -10.28 3.42
N ASP A 215 -19.51 -9.06 2.98
CA ASP A 215 -20.70 -8.79 2.19
C ASP A 215 -20.50 -9.19 0.71
N TYR A 216 -21.58 -9.20 -0.06
CA TYR A 216 -21.55 -9.62 -1.46
C TYR A 216 -20.53 -8.81 -2.30
N SER A 217 -20.43 -7.49 -2.07
CA SER A 217 -19.53 -6.63 -2.84
C SER A 217 -18.07 -6.91 -2.50
N GLN A 218 -17.78 -7.14 -1.23
CA GLN A 218 -16.43 -7.49 -0.74
C GLN A 218 -16.02 -8.88 -1.23
N GLU A 219 -16.92 -9.86 -1.17
CA GLU A 219 -16.68 -11.22 -1.66
C GLU A 219 -16.45 -11.22 -3.18
N SER A 220 -17.25 -10.47 -3.94
CA SER A 220 -17.04 -10.27 -5.37
C SER A 220 -15.65 -9.71 -5.66
N ALA A 221 -15.16 -8.73 -4.86
CA ALA A 221 -13.82 -8.18 -5.03
C ALA A 221 -12.73 -9.25 -4.80
N VAL A 222 -12.85 -10.08 -3.77
CA VAL A 222 -11.89 -11.18 -3.51
C VAL A 222 -11.89 -12.20 -4.66
N ASN A 223 -13.08 -12.56 -5.16
CA ASN A 223 -13.20 -13.47 -6.29
C ASN A 223 -12.61 -12.89 -7.59
N MET A 224 -12.78 -11.59 -7.84
CA MET A 224 -12.21 -10.90 -9.01
C MET A 224 -10.69 -10.89 -8.97
N VAL A 225 -10.06 -10.75 -7.79
CA VAL A 225 -8.59 -10.84 -7.63
C VAL A 225 -8.05 -12.20 -8.11
N ASN A 226 -8.82 -13.28 -7.95
CA ASN A 226 -8.41 -14.60 -8.41
C ASN A 226 -8.50 -14.79 -9.92
N LYS A 227 -9.30 -13.98 -10.60
CA LYS A 227 -9.56 -14.08 -12.05
C LYS A 227 -8.82 -13.03 -12.88
N SER A 228 -8.40 -11.94 -12.24
CA SER A 228 -7.78 -10.81 -12.92
C SER A 228 -6.29 -10.74 -12.61
N ASN A 229 -5.48 -10.41 -13.61
CA ASN A 229 -4.06 -10.13 -13.38
C ASN A 229 -3.86 -8.76 -12.68
N ASN A 230 -4.76 -7.81 -12.97
CA ASN A 230 -4.73 -6.45 -12.43
C ASN A 230 -6.14 -6.04 -12.02
N LEU A 231 -6.30 -5.52 -10.81
CA LEU A 231 -7.59 -5.08 -10.30
C LEU A 231 -7.44 -3.79 -9.48
N VAL A 232 -8.33 -2.85 -9.71
CA VAL A 232 -8.47 -1.64 -8.87
C VAL A 232 -9.77 -1.73 -8.08
N ILE A 233 -9.64 -1.71 -6.74
CA ILE A 233 -10.79 -1.78 -5.84
C ILE A 233 -11.04 -0.39 -5.24
N TYR A 234 -12.16 0.21 -5.58
CA TYR A 234 -12.60 1.49 -5.04
C TYR A 234 -13.52 1.27 -3.84
N GLY A 235 -13.15 1.84 -2.68
CA GLY A 235 -13.98 1.75 -1.47
C GLY A 235 -13.94 3.07 -0.69
N PRO A 236 -15.06 3.79 -0.52
CA PRO A 236 -15.17 4.93 0.37
C PRO A 236 -14.81 4.59 1.83
N PRO A 237 -14.57 5.58 2.69
CA PRO A 237 -14.39 5.34 4.13
C PRO A 237 -15.59 4.56 4.71
N GLY A 238 -15.32 3.57 5.55
CA GLY A 238 -16.35 2.77 6.21
C GLY A 238 -16.89 1.56 5.44
N THR A 239 -16.48 1.32 4.20
CA THR A 239 -16.93 0.17 3.36
C THR A 239 -16.22 -1.15 3.64
N GLY A 240 -15.44 -1.25 4.70
CA GLY A 240 -14.74 -2.49 5.06
C GLY A 240 -13.52 -2.83 4.21
N LYS A 241 -12.84 -1.84 3.57
CA LYS A 241 -11.62 -2.08 2.77
C LYS A 241 -10.58 -2.95 3.46
N SER A 242 -10.33 -2.71 4.75
CA SER A 242 -9.36 -3.50 5.51
C SER A 242 -9.79 -4.95 5.66
N GLU A 243 -11.09 -5.23 5.77
CA GLU A 243 -11.65 -6.57 5.83
C GLU A 243 -11.46 -7.31 4.50
N THR A 244 -11.75 -6.61 3.39
CA THR A 244 -11.52 -7.13 2.04
C THR A 244 -10.05 -7.47 1.81
N ILE A 245 -9.12 -6.58 2.19
CA ILE A 245 -7.67 -6.81 2.05
C ILE A 245 -7.22 -8.02 2.85
N VAL A 246 -7.66 -8.15 4.10
CA VAL A 246 -7.32 -9.31 4.97
C VAL A 246 -7.78 -10.62 4.34
N ASN A 247 -9.00 -10.65 3.77
CA ASN A 247 -9.51 -11.84 3.09
C ASN A 247 -8.78 -12.13 1.78
N ILE A 248 -8.41 -11.12 0.99
CA ILE A 248 -7.54 -11.30 -0.20
C ILE A 248 -6.21 -11.94 0.19
N ILE A 249 -5.58 -11.46 1.27
CA ILE A 249 -4.32 -12.03 1.77
C ILE A 249 -4.53 -13.48 2.23
N GLY A 250 -5.61 -13.75 2.98
CA GLY A 250 -5.93 -15.09 3.49
C GLY A 250 -6.17 -16.10 2.37
N ASP A 251 -6.97 -15.72 1.38
CA ASP A 251 -7.25 -16.53 0.20
C ASP A 251 -5.99 -16.79 -0.63
N ALA A 252 -5.13 -15.78 -0.82
CA ALA A 252 -3.87 -15.93 -1.52
C ALA A 252 -2.91 -16.90 -0.78
N LEU A 253 -2.80 -16.77 0.54
CA LEU A 253 -1.96 -17.64 1.37
C LEU A 253 -2.46 -19.09 1.37
N SER A 254 -3.79 -19.31 1.37
CA SER A 254 -4.37 -20.66 1.29
C SER A 254 -4.09 -21.36 -0.05
N LYS A 255 -3.72 -20.60 -1.08
CA LYS A 255 -3.33 -21.05 -2.41
C LYS A 255 -1.80 -21.03 -2.61
N ASP A 256 -1.03 -21.04 -1.53
CA ASP A 256 0.44 -21.01 -1.50
C ASP A 256 1.05 -19.82 -2.29
N LYS A 257 0.30 -18.73 -2.43
CA LYS A 257 0.80 -17.52 -3.08
C LYS A 257 1.60 -16.66 -2.10
N ARG A 258 2.66 -16.04 -2.60
CA ARG A 258 3.40 -15.01 -1.86
C ARG A 258 2.73 -13.66 -2.05
N VAL A 259 2.50 -12.94 -0.95
CA VAL A 259 1.80 -11.66 -0.97
C VAL A 259 2.74 -10.56 -0.47
N LEU A 260 2.85 -9.47 -1.23
CA LEU A 260 3.49 -8.24 -0.79
C LEU A 260 2.41 -7.17 -0.63
N MET A 261 2.28 -6.62 0.57
CA MET A 261 1.41 -5.48 0.84
C MET A 261 2.24 -4.23 1.09
N VAL A 262 1.98 -3.18 0.33
CA VAL A 262 2.64 -1.89 0.45
C VAL A 262 1.62 -0.82 0.85
N SER A 263 1.97 0.02 1.82
CA SER A 263 1.13 1.14 2.25
C SER A 263 1.98 2.35 2.59
N GLN A 264 1.50 3.53 2.25
CA GLN A 264 2.13 4.80 2.63
C GLN A 264 2.11 5.02 4.15
N LYS A 265 1.04 4.54 4.83
CA LYS A 265 0.84 4.76 6.27
C LYS A 265 1.14 3.50 7.06
N LYS A 266 2.02 3.63 8.05
CA LYS A 266 2.33 2.59 9.04
C LYS A 266 1.08 2.02 9.69
N ALA A 267 0.18 2.89 10.17
CA ALA A 267 -1.04 2.48 10.86
C ALA A 267 -1.93 1.55 10.02
N ALA A 268 -1.95 1.68 8.68
CA ALA A 268 -2.69 0.78 7.81
C ALA A 268 -2.10 -0.63 7.79
N LEU A 269 -0.76 -0.75 7.76
CA LEU A 269 -0.07 -2.04 7.84
C LEU A 269 -0.32 -2.70 9.20
N ASP A 270 -0.23 -1.95 10.30
CA ASP A 270 -0.48 -2.45 11.66
C ASP A 270 -1.91 -2.99 11.81
N VAL A 271 -2.90 -2.31 11.26
CA VAL A 271 -4.31 -2.75 11.28
C VAL A 271 -4.48 -4.07 10.53
N ILE A 272 -3.92 -4.20 9.33
CA ILE A 272 -4.02 -5.44 8.54
C ILE A 272 -3.28 -6.57 9.25
N TYR A 273 -2.04 -6.34 9.71
CA TYR A 273 -1.24 -7.33 10.42
C TYR A 273 -1.97 -7.89 11.65
N ASN A 274 -2.60 -7.02 12.45
CA ASN A 274 -3.37 -7.45 13.62
C ASN A 274 -4.64 -8.23 13.25
N ARG A 275 -5.31 -7.86 12.15
CA ARG A 275 -6.52 -8.55 11.67
C ARG A 275 -6.24 -9.92 11.03
N LEU A 276 -5.02 -10.18 10.58
CA LEU A 276 -4.63 -11.52 10.11
C LEU A 276 -4.69 -12.59 11.22
N GLY A 277 -4.76 -12.19 12.49
CA GLY A 277 -4.89 -13.11 13.62
C GLY A 277 -3.73 -14.10 13.66
N LEU A 278 -4.00 -15.41 13.64
CA LEU A 278 -2.96 -16.44 13.67
C LEU A 278 -2.05 -16.44 12.44
N LEU A 279 -2.54 -15.97 11.30
CA LEU A 279 -1.75 -15.88 10.07
C LEU A 279 -0.64 -14.83 10.13
N ASN A 280 -0.69 -13.89 11.09
CA ASN A 280 0.39 -12.91 11.25
C ASN A 280 1.75 -13.55 11.59
N LYS A 281 1.76 -14.79 12.13
CA LYS A 281 2.98 -15.56 12.35
C LYS A 281 3.71 -15.92 11.04
N LYS A 282 3.00 -15.94 9.92
CA LYS A 282 3.54 -16.16 8.56
C LYS A 282 3.85 -14.86 7.82
N ALA A 283 3.65 -13.71 8.46
CA ALA A 283 3.84 -12.39 7.88
C ALA A 283 5.03 -11.67 8.51
N ILE A 284 5.82 -10.99 7.69
CA ILE A 284 6.92 -10.14 8.13
C ILE A 284 6.47 -8.69 7.99
N LEU A 285 6.32 -7.99 9.12
CA LEU A 285 5.96 -6.58 9.15
C LEU A 285 7.24 -5.72 9.18
N ILE A 286 7.43 -4.93 8.12
CA ILE A 286 8.62 -4.09 7.96
C ILE A 286 8.14 -2.63 7.90
N HIS A 287 8.61 -1.80 8.84
CA HIS A 287 8.40 -0.36 8.80
C HIS A 287 9.66 0.38 8.37
N ASP A 288 10.79 0.05 9.00
CA ASP A 288 12.09 0.62 8.68
C ASP A 288 13.18 -0.43 9.00
N ILE A 289 13.83 -0.92 7.96
CA ILE A 289 14.88 -1.94 8.09
C ILE A 289 16.11 -1.36 8.79
N ASN A 290 16.40 -0.08 8.58
CA ASN A 290 17.63 0.55 9.08
C ASN A 290 17.60 0.77 10.59
N SER A 291 16.43 1.06 11.17
CA SER A 291 16.27 1.30 12.60
C SER A 291 16.12 0.04 13.45
N ASP A 292 15.74 -1.10 12.84
CA ASP A 292 15.36 -2.33 13.57
C ASP A 292 15.97 -3.61 12.98
N LYS A 293 17.21 -3.56 12.48
CA LYS A 293 17.90 -4.73 11.84
C LYS A 293 17.83 -6.01 12.69
N LYS A 294 18.13 -5.92 13.98
CA LYS A 294 18.09 -7.08 14.90
C LYS A 294 16.69 -7.68 15.01
N LYS A 295 15.67 -6.83 15.11
CA LYS A 295 14.27 -7.26 15.18
C LYS A 295 13.84 -7.94 13.89
N PHE A 296 14.23 -7.38 12.73
CA PHE A 296 14.00 -8.00 11.43
C PHE A 296 14.59 -9.41 11.36
N TYR A 297 15.87 -9.59 11.69
CA TYR A 297 16.52 -10.90 11.68
C TYR A 297 15.88 -11.88 12.67
N SER A 298 15.44 -11.42 13.85
CA SER A 298 14.76 -12.27 14.82
C SER A 298 13.39 -12.75 14.30
N ILE A 299 12.65 -11.89 13.59
CA ILE A 299 11.37 -12.27 12.97
C ILE A 299 11.59 -13.32 11.88
N VAL A 300 12.60 -13.11 11.02
CA VAL A 300 12.94 -14.08 9.96
C VAL A 300 13.35 -15.43 10.56
N ALA A 301 14.22 -15.42 11.58
CA ALA A 301 14.64 -16.65 12.26
C ALA A 301 13.45 -17.40 12.86
N ASN A 302 12.57 -16.71 13.60
CA ASN A 302 11.37 -17.30 14.18
C ASN A 302 10.40 -17.86 13.12
N SER A 303 10.32 -17.21 11.95
CA SER A 303 9.47 -17.70 10.85
C SER A 303 10.00 -18.98 10.23
N LEU A 304 11.33 -19.21 10.24
CA LEU A 304 11.94 -20.45 9.75
C LEU A 304 11.78 -21.61 10.72
N GLU A 305 11.69 -21.35 12.02
CA GLU A 305 11.54 -22.39 13.06
C GLU A 305 10.09 -22.90 13.19
N ASN A 306 9.08 -22.13 12.78
CA ASN A 306 7.66 -22.45 12.96
C ASN A 306 7.01 -22.92 11.66
N ILE A 307 7.54 -23.95 11.02
CA ILE A 307 6.89 -24.61 9.88
C ILE A 307 5.87 -25.62 10.44
N GLU A 308 4.60 -25.25 10.45
CA GLU A 308 3.50 -26.17 10.78
C GLU A 308 3.14 -27.02 9.55
N ILE A 309 3.00 -28.33 9.75
CA ILE A 309 2.58 -29.28 8.71
C ILE A 309 1.05 -29.20 8.60
N SER A 310 0.53 -29.19 7.37
CA SER A 310 -0.91 -29.20 7.10
C SER A 310 -1.58 -30.45 7.67
N ASN A 311 -2.83 -30.30 8.14
CA ASN A 311 -3.64 -31.42 8.61
C ASN A 311 -4.64 -31.78 7.49
N GLU A 312 -4.42 -32.90 6.80
CA GLU A 312 -5.26 -33.41 5.69
C GLU A 312 -6.74 -33.56 6.07
N ASP A 313 -7.03 -33.92 7.32
CA ASP A 313 -8.42 -34.05 7.80
C ASP A 313 -9.14 -32.69 7.84
N PHE A 314 -8.40 -31.62 8.14
CA PHE A 314 -8.95 -30.26 8.16
C PHE A 314 -9.27 -29.78 6.75
N GLU A 315 -8.38 -30.01 5.79
CA GLU A 315 -8.57 -29.66 4.38
C GLU A 315 -9.78 -30.39 3.77
N ASN A 316 -9.92 -31.68 4.03
CA ASN A 316 -11.06 -32.46 3.59
C ASN A 316 -12.39 -31.98 4.18
N ASN A 317 -12.41 -31.57 5.44
CA ASN A 317 -13.60 -30.99 6.08
C ASN A 317 -14.02 -29.66 5.46
N ILE A 318 -13.07 -28.78 5.16
CA ILE A 318 -13.34 -27.49 4.46
C ILE A 318 -13.94 -27.79 3.09
N LEU A 319 -13.32 -28.66 2.29
CA LEU A 319 -13.77 -28.99 0.96
C LEU A 319 -15.19 -29.61 0.95
N ASN A 320 -15.49 -30.48 1.89
CA ASN A 320 -16.82 -31.09 2.03
C ASN A 320 -17.89 -30.05 2.38
N ASN A 321 -17.57 -29.09 3.28
CA ASN A 321 -18.48 -28.03 3.66
C ASN A 321 -18.72 -27.05 2.49
N SER A 322 -17.67 -26.66 1.78
CA SER A 322 -17.78 -25.78 0.61
C SER A 322 -18.61 -26.43 -0.51
N ASN A 323 -18.41 -27.73 -0.80
CA ASN A 323 -19.22 -28.45 -1.77
C ASN A 323 -20.71 -28.56 -1.33
N TYR A 324 -20.98 -28.69 -0.04
CA TYR A 324 -22.35 -28.70 0.49
C TYR A 324 -23.01 -27.31 0.25
N ILE A 325 -22.31 -26.22 0.52
CA ILE A 325 -22.80 -24.84 0.29
C ILE A 325 -23.04 -24.61 -1.21
N ASP A 326 -22.10 -24.98 -2.07
CA ASP A 326 -22.24 -24.84 -3.54
C ASP A 326 -23.48 -25.58 -4.06
N ASN A 327 -23.76 -26.77 -3.56
CA ASN A 327 -24.97 -27.50 -3.93
C ASN A 327 -26.25 -26.80 -3.45
N LYS A 328 -26.24 -26.18 -2.27
CA LYS A 328 -27.36 -25.38 -1.78
C LYS A 328 -27.59 -24.10 -2.59
N ILE A 329 -26.52 -23.45 -3.05
CA ILE A 329 -26.61 -22.31 -3.95
C ILE A 329 -27.27 -22.72 -5.26
N LEU A 330 -26.85 -23.85 -5.86
CA LEU A 330 -27.48 -24.39 -7.08
C LEU A 330 -28.98 -24.71 -6.89
N ASP A 331 -29.37 -25.19 -5.72
CA ASP A 331 -30.79 -25.46 -5.42
C ASP A 331 -31.58 -24.14 -5.32
N LEU A 332 -31.00 -23.08 -4.73
CA LEU A 332 -31.60 -21.74 -4.66
C LEU A 332 -31.70 -21.09 -6.05
N GLU A 333 -30.67 -21.24 -6.89
CA GLU A 333 -30.72 -20.75 -8.28
C GLU A 333 -31.85 -21.39 -9.08
N LYS A 334 -32.05 -22.72 -8.98
CA LYS A 334 -33.19 -23.41 -9.60
C LYS A 334 -34.53 -22.84 -9.12
N ILE A 335 -34.64 -22.55 -7.82
CA ILE A 335 -35.86 -21.92 -7.27
C ILE A 335 -36.02 -20.51 -7.85
N GLY A 336 -34.93 -19.73 -7.91
CA GLY A 336 -34.90 -18.41 -8.53
C GLY A 336 -35.35 -18.47 -10.00
N ASP A 337 -34.78 -19.38 -10.77
CA ASP A 337 -35.17 -19.57 -12.18
C ASP A 337 -36.66 -19.89 -12.32
N VAL A 338 -37.21 -20.73 -11.47
CA VAL A 338 -38.63 -21.04 -11.48
C VAL A 338 -39.48 -19.82 -11.14
N LEU A 339 -39.07 -18.98 -10.21
CA LEU A 339 -39.81 -17.79 -9.76
C LEU A 339 -39.75 -16.62 -10.74
N TYR A 340 -38.57 -16.38 -11.33
CA TYR A 340 -38.29 -15.18 -12.11
C TYR A 340 -38.29 -15.38 -13.63
N SER A 341 -38.18 -16.63 -14.12
CA SER A 341 -38.24 -16.88 -15.56
C SER A 341 -39.66 -16.61 -16.09
N LYS A 342 -39.71 -15.94 -17.23
CA LYS A 342 -40.98 -15.68 -17.91
C LYS A 342 -41.55 -16.98 -18.50
N ARG A 343 -42.80 -17.23 -18.24
CA ARG A 343 -43.57 -18.35 -18.80
C ARG A 343 -44.00 -18.03 -20.26
N GLU A 344 -44.51 -19.01 -20.95
CA GLU A 344 -45.01 -18.87 -22.35
C GLU A 344 -46.02 -17.75 -22.53
N PHE A 345 -46.71 -17.37 -21.47
CA PHE A 345 -47.67 -16.24 -21.44
C PHE A 345 -47.04 -14.89 -21.08
N GLY A 346 -45.70 -14.79 -20.99
CA GLY A 346 -44.96 -13.55 -20.86
C GLY A 346 -44.77 -13.01 -19.44
N LEU A 347 -45.33 -13.65 -18.42
CA LEU A 347 -45.17 -13.28 -17.00
C LEU A 347 -44.35 -14.33 -16.22
N SER A 348 -43.57 -13.89 -15.25
CA SER A 348 -42.96 -14.73 -14.25
C SER A 348 -43.92 -15.08 -13.12
N LEU A 349 -43.60 -16.10 -12.31
CA LEU A 349 -44.43 -16.42 -11.14
C LEU A 349 -44.48 -15.28 -10.11
N GLN A 350 -43.37 -14.55 -9.95
CA GLN A 350 -43.31 -13.40 -9.08
C GLN A 350 -44.23 -12.27 -9.58
N GLU A 351 -44.16 -11.92 -10.88
CA GLU A 351 -45.04 -10.89 -11.47
C GLU A 351 -46.52 -11.27 -11.33
N MET A 352 -46.85 -12.55 -11.52
CA MET A 352 -48.22 -13.06 -11.29
C MET A 352 -48.65 -12.89 -9.82
N TYR A 353 -47.74 -13.21 -8.88
CA TYR A 353 -48.05 -13.05 -7.46
C TYR A 353 -48.26 -11.58 -7.09
N GLU A 354 -47.44 -10.68 -7.62
CA GLU A 354 -47.55 -9.24 -7.40
C GLU A 354 -48.87 -8.67 -8.00
N GLU A 355 -49.27 -9.09 -9.21
CA GLU A 355 -50.54 -8.70 -9.82
C GLU A 355 -51.76 -9.25 -9.06
N THR A 356 -51.62 -10.36 -8.37
CA THR A 356 -52.73 -10.98 -7.62
C THR A 356 -52.77 -10.61 -6.14
N LYS A 357 -51.75 -9.93 -5.62
CA LYS A 357 -51.60 -9.60 -4.19
C LYS A 357 -52.78 -8.81 -3.60
N ASP A 358 -53.40 -7.97 -4.38
CA ASP A 358 -54.51 -7.13 -3.95
C ASP A 358 -55.90 -7.73 -4.29
N ILE A 359 -55.93 -8.92 -4.88
CA ILE A 359 -57.18 -9.61 -5.18
C ILE A 359 -57.64 -10.33 -3.91
N THR A 360 -58.51 -9.66 -3.15
CA THR A 360 -59.25 -10.32 -2.06
C THR A 360 -60.26 -11.28 -2.66
N THR A 361 -59.90 -12.55 -2.75
CA THR A 361 -60.86 -13.61 -3.07
C THR A 361 -61.92 -13.64 -1.97
N LYS A 362 -63.16 -13.29 -2.29
CA LYS A 362 -64.26 -13.75 -1.46
C LYS A 362 -64.25 -15.24 -1.51
N GLU A 363 -64.29 -15.89 -0.36
CA GLU A 363 -64.33 -17.34 -0.19
C GLU A 363 -65.61 -17.94 -0.86
N ASP A 364 -65.61 -18.05 -2.19
CA ASP A 364 -66.60 -18.78 -2.92
C ASP A 364 -66.01 -20.13 -3.35
N PRO A 365 -66.42 -21.27 -2.74
CA PRO A 365 -65.86 -22.59 -3.04
C PRO A 365 -65.92 -22.96 -4.52
N ARG A 366 -66.76 -22.29 -5.32
CA ARG A 366 -66.84 -22.53 -6.77
C ARG A 366 -65.63 -22.03 -7.54
N TYR A 367 -64.85 -21.08 -6.96
CA TYR A 367 -63.63 -20.60 -7.59
C TYR A 367 -62.48 -21.64 -7.55
N GLU A 368 -62.36 -22.44 -6.50
CA GLU A 368 -61.36 -23.52 -6.43
C GLU A 368 -61.54 -24.58 -7.54
N GLU A 369 -62.77 -24.84 -7.95
CA GLU A 369 -63.06 -25.82 -8.99
C GLU A 369 -62.78 -25.31 -10.40
N TYR A 370 -62.96 -23.98 -10.64
CA TYR A 370 -62.68 -23.33 -11.89
C TYR A 370 -61.17 -23.11 -12.13
N PHE A 371 -60.39 -22.85 -11.11
CA PHE A 371 -58.97 -22.56 -11.23
C PHE A 371 -58.02 -23.78 -11.07
N ARG A 372 -58.54 -24.99 -10.99
CA ARG A 372 -57.77 -26.21 -11.17
C ARG A 372 -57.41 -26.39 -12.64
N PHE A 373 -56.37 -25.62 -13.06
CA PHE A 373 -55.81 -25.77 -14.40
C PHE A 373 -55.26 -27.19 -14.56
N ARG A 374 -55.91 -28.00 -15.36
CA ARG A 374 -55.53 -29.37 -15.69
C ARG A 374 -54.33 -29.45 -16.64
N LYS A 375 -53.97 -28.34 -17.35
CA LYS A 375 -52.85 -28.26 -18.27
C LYS A 375 -52.32 -26.81 -18.34
N ILE A 376 -51.36 -26.49 -17.51
CA ILE A 376 -50.66 -25.21 -17.52
C ILE A 376 -49.90 -24.94 -18.85
N ASN A 377 -49.53 -26.02 -19.56
CA ASN A 377 -48.75 -25.98 -20.81
C ASN A 377 -49.57 -25.46 -22.03
N ASP A 378 -50.89 -25.35 -21.91
CA ASP A 378 -51.72 -24.84 -23.00
C ASP A 378 -51.93 -23.31 -22.93
N PHE A 379 -51.28 -22.65 -21.93
CA PHE A 379 -51.40 -21.21 -21.72
C PHE A 379 -50.20 -20.50 -22.32
N ASN A 380 -50.40 -19.87 -23.48
CA ASN A 380 -49.36 -19.06 -24.13
C ASN A 380 -49.72 -17.55 -24.00
N ASN A 381 -48.81 -16.66 -24.43
CA ASN A 381 -48.95 -15.22 -24.33
C ASN A 381 -50.21 -14.71 -25.06
N GLU A 382 -50.55 -15.30 -26.17
CA GLU A 382 -51.75 -14.91 -26.96
C GLU A 382 -53.05 -15.27 -26.22
N THR A 383 -53.14 -16.43 -25.60
CA THR A 383 -54.29 -16.84 -24.78
C THR A 383 -54.42 -15.98 -23.53
N TYR A 384 -53.33 -15.58 -22.92
CA TYR A 384 -53.30 -14.67 -21.76
C TYR A 384 -53.77 -13.26 -22.12
N VAL A 385 -53.26 -12.67 -23.19
CA VAL A 385 -53.68 -11.32 -23.66
C VAL A 385 -55.16 -11.31 -24.01
N ASN A 386 -55.62 -12.32 -24.77
CA ASN A 386 -57.03 -12.43 -25.12
C ASN A 386 -57.92 -12.61 -23.89
N LEU A 387 -57.48 -13.32 -22.86
CA LEU A 387 -58.23 -13.49 -21.61
C LEU A 387 -58.30 -12.16 -20.82
N LYS A 388 -57.15 -11.44 -20.75
CA LYS A 388 -57.06 -10.12 -20.08
C LYS A 388 -57.95 -9.07 -20.77
N GLU A 389 -57.99 -9.04 -22.10
CA GLU A 389 -58.87 -8.16 -22.86
C GLU A 389 -60.35 -8.52 -22.67
N ASN A 390 -60.68 -9.80 -22.67
CA ASN A 390 -62.06 -10.24 -22.44
C ASN A 390 -62.55 -9.93 -21.00
N ILE A 391 -61.69 -10.08 -20.00
CA ILE A 391 -62.03 -9.74 -18.61
C ILE A 391 -62.16 -8.23 -18.44
N SER A 392 -61.38 -7.40 -19.14
CA SER A 392 -61.48 -5.95 -19.06
C SER A 392 -62.75 -5.36 -19.74
N GLN A 393 -63.47 -6.18 -20.49
CA GLN A 393 -64.74 -5.80 -21.14
C GLN A 393 -66.01 -6.18 -20.34
N ILE A 394 -65.82 -6.93 -19.23
CA ILE A 394 -66.87 -7.26 -18.25
C ILE A 394 -66.82 -6.28 -17.06
#